data_6b83402b5d8000e55ae086748b6bee2e
#
_entry.id   6b83402b5d8000e55ae086748b6bee2e
#
_cell.length_a   1.000
_cell.length_b   1.000
_cell.length_c   1.000
_cell.angle_alpha   90.00
_cell.angle_beta   90.00
_cell.angle_gamma   90.00
#
_symmetry.space_group_name_H-M   'P 1'
#
loop_
_entity.id
_entity.type
_entity.pdbx_description
1 polymer ?
#
loop_
_entity_poly.entity_id
_entity_poly.type
_entity_poly.pdbx_seq_one_letter_code
_entity_poly.pdbx_strand_id
1 'polypeptide(L)'
;RYWLPDDWQANVGAALDELARVTRLGGTLVVIETLGTGTDRAGPPSEPLAEYYAWLERARGFARQTIRTDYLFASVEEAARVTGFFFGPELATRVREQAWTRIPEFTGVWSRRR
;
A
#
# COMPACT_ATOMS: atom_id res chain seq x y z
N ARG A 1 -9.25 3.96 -8.68
CA ARG A 1 -8.35 3.02 -8.26
C ARG A 1 -7.02 3.63 -7.78
N TYR A 2 -5.93 3.52 -8.49
CA TYR A 2 -4.66 4.05 -8.00
C TYR A 2 -4.37 5.45 -8.51
N TRP A 3 -5.37 6.31 -8.56
CA TRP A 3 -5.14 7.71 -8.88
C TRP A 3 -5.48 8.59 -7.69
N LEU A 4 -4.89 9.77 -7.68
CA LEU A 4 -5.08 10.74 -6.60
C LEU A 4 -5.65 12.04 -7.21
N PRO A 5 -6.52 12.73 -6.48
CA PRO A 5 -7.01 14.03 -6.95
C PRO A 5 -5.86 15.05 -7.00
N ASP A 6 -6.04 16.10 -7.80
CA ASP A 6 -4.99 17.11 -8.00
C ASP A 6 -4.54 17.80 -6.72
N ASP A 7 -5.42 17.87 -5.72
CA ASP A 7 -5.14 18.53 -4.45
C ASP A 7 -4.77 17.55 -3.35
N TRP A 8 -4.30 16.35 -3.70
CA TRP A 8 -4.03 15.32 -2.73
C TRP A 8 -2.97 15.73 -1.70
N GLN A 9 -1.98 16.53 -2.12
CA GLN A 9 -0.93 16.95 -1.19
C GLN A 9 -1.49 17.78 -0.06
N ALA A 10 -2.40 18.70 -0.36
CA ALA A 10 -3.04 19.50 0.68
C ALA A 10 -3.89 18.62 1.60
N ASN A 11 -4.64 17.69 1.04
CA ASN A 11 -5.53 16.84 1.83
C ASN A 11 -4.77 15.86 2.70
N VAL A 12 -3.78 15.16 2.14
CA VAL A 12 -2.96 14.23 2.92
C VAL A 12 -2.11 14.99 3.92
N GLY A 13 -1.59 16.15 3.52
CA GLY A 13 -0.83 17.00 4.44
C GLY A 13 -1.64 17.41 5.66
N ALA A 14 -2.90 17.80 5.46
CA ALA A 14 -3.77 18.14 6.57
C ALA A 14 -4.00 16.94 7.50
N ALA A 15 -4.17 15.75 6.92
CA ALA A 15 -4.34 14.54 7.72
C ALA A 15 -3.07 14.23 8.52
N LEU A 16 -1.90 14.36 7.91
CA LEU A 16 -0.63 14.11 8.61
C LEU A 16 -0.40 15.15 9.70
N ASP A 17 -0.76 16.40 9.45
CA ASP A 17 -0.64 17.45 10.47
C ASP A 17 -1.55 17.15 11.67
N GLU A 18 -2.75 16.62 11.40
CA GLU A 18 -3.68 16.25 12.47
C GLU A 18 -3.16 15.04 13.24
N LEU A 19 -2.59 14.06 12.54
CA LEU A 19 -1.94 12.93 13.22
C LEU A 19 -0.83 13.42 14.13
N ALA A 20 -0.02 14.35 13.66
CA ALA A 20 1.05 14.91 14.47
C ALA A 20 0.48 15.67 15.69
N ARG A 21 -0.61 16.42 15.48
CA ARG A 21 -1.21 17.21 16.56
C ARG A 21 -1.66 16.32 17.71
N VAL A 22 -2.27 15.16 17.41
CA VAL A 22 -2.80 14.27 18.44
C VAL A 22 -1.76 13.29 18.98
N THR A 23 -0.56 13.28 18.40
CA THR A 23 0.53 12.40 18.84
C THR A 23 1.42 13.19 19.79
N ARG A 24 1.75 12.62 20.94
CA ARG A 24 2.66 13.27 21.88
C ARG A 24 4.05 13.43 21.27
N LEU A 25 4.81 14.40 21.75
CA LEU A 25 6.21 14.56 21.35
C LEU A 25 6.97 13.27 21.65
N GLY A 26 7.79 12.82 20.71
CA GLY A 26 8.50 11.54 20.80
C GLY A 26 7.67 10.35 20.39
N GLY A 27 6.38 10.53 20.14
CA GLY A 27 5.55 9.47 19.59
C GLY A 27 5.83 9.20 18.12
N THR A 28 5.29 8.13 17.59
CA THR A 28 5.55 7.70 16.22
C THR A 28 4.30 7.86 15.36
N LEU A 29 4.48 8.46 14.19
CA LEU A 29 3.45 8.51 13.15
C LEU A 29 3.73 7.39 12.17
N VAL A 30 2.70 6.67 11.74
CA VAL A 30 2.84 5.53 10.82
C VAL A 30 1.82 5.66 9.72
N VAL A 31 2.27 5.45 8.48
CA VAL A 31 1.42 5.36 7.29
C VAL A 31 1.69 4.00 6.66
N ILE A 32 0.63 3.27 6.34
CA ILE A 32 0.74 1.93 5.77
C ILE A 32 0.06 1.94 4.41
N GLU A 33 0.79 1.53 3.37
CA GLU A 33 0.27 1.55 2.00
C GLU A 33 0.75 0.31 1.25
N THR A 34 0.11 0.01 0.13
CA THR A 34 0.50 -1.13 -0.69
C THR A 34 1.78 -0.84 -1.47
N LEU A 35 2.60 -1.87 -1.61
CA LEU A 35 3.76 -1.85 -2.50
C LEU A 35 3.68 -3.00 -3.50
N GLY A 36 2.47 -3.44 -3.82
CA GLY A 36 2.22 -4.40 -4.89
C GLY A 36 1.50 -5.63 -4.45
N THR A 37 0.50 -6.02 -5.23
CA THR A 37 -0.31 -7.21 -5.02
C THR A 37 -0.12 -8.13 -6.22
N GLY A 38 0.31 -9.37 -5.97
CA GLY A 38 0.53 -10.33 -7.05
C GLY A 38 1.76 -10.02 -7.88
N THR A 39 2.72 -9.30 -7.35
CA THR A 39 3.95 -8.90 -8.05
C THR A 39 5.16 -9.64 -7.52
N ASP A 40 6.23 -9.70 -8.34
CA ASP A 40 7.46 -10.39 -7.94
C ASP A 40 8.29 -9.60 -6.97
N ARG A 41 8.17 -8.28 -7.00
CA ARG A 41 8.97 -7.41 -6.16
C ARG A 41 8.16 -6.20 -5.72
N ALA A 42 8.59 -5.59 -4.63
CA ALA A 42 7.93 -4.42 -4.09
C ALA A 42 8.12 -3.22 -5.00
N GLY A 43 7.08 -2.39 -5.08
CA GLY A 43 7.12 -1.15 -5.81
C GLY A 43 5.76 -0.49 -5.82
N PRO A 44 5.71 0.83 -6.06
CA PRO A 44 4.43 1.53 -6.15
C PRO A 44 3.60 0.97 -7.29
N PRO A 45 2.31 0.70 -7.07
CA PRO A 45 1.46 0.13 -8.12
C PRO A 45 1.16 1.07 -9.28
N SER A 46 1.37 2.37 -9.12
CA SER A 46 1.08 3.36 -10.16
C SER A 46 1.97 4.58 -9.98
N GLU A 47 2.06 5.41 -11.04
CA GLU A 47 2.82 6.65 -10.97
C GLU A 47 2.30 7.62 -9.91
N PRO A 48 0.99 7.85 -9.78
CA PRO A 48 0.51 8.73 -8.72
C PRO A 48 0.90 8.24 -7.33
N LEU A 49 0.87 6.93 -7.08
CA LEU A 49 1.31 6.40 -5.79
C LEU A 49 2.81 6.52 -5.61
N ALA A 50 3.59 6.36 -6.69
CA ALA A 50 5.04 6.60 -6.61
C ALA A 50 5.33 8.03 -6.18
N GLU A 51 4.61 9.01 -6.71
CA GLU A 51 4.76 10.41 -6.34
C GLU A 51 4.36 10.63 -4.87
N TYR A 52 3.28 10.02 -4.43
CA TYR A 52 2.83 10.10 -3.06
C TYR A 52 3.88 9.55 -2.09
N TYR A 53 4.41 8.36 -2.39
CA TYR A 53 5.41 7.74 -1.51
C TYR A 53 6.70 8.55 -1.47
N ALA A 54 7.13 9.08 -2.61
CA ALA A 54 8.31 9.95 -2.65
C ALA A 54 8.09 11.22 -1.84
N TRP A 55 6.89 11.77 -1.89
CA TRP A 55 6.52 12.96 -1.13
C TRP A 55 6.54 12.68 0.38
N LEU A 56 6.02 11.52 0.82
CA LEU A 56 6.11 11.13 2.22
C LEU A 56 7.56 11.12 2.71
N GLU A 57 8.47 10.61 1.87
CA GLU A 57 9.87 10.47 2.25
C GLU A 57 10.62 11.79 2.18
N ARG A 58 10.48 12.51 1.08
CA ARG A 58 11.30 13.70 0.82
C ARG A 58 10.73 14.96 1.45
N ALA A 59 9.42 15.13 1.41
CA ALA A 59 8.78 16.36 1.90
C ALA A 59 8.33 16.24 3.33
N ARG A 60 7.93 15.06 3.79
CA ARG A 60 7.34 14.90 5.11
C ARG A 60 8.25 14.13 6.08
N GLY A 61 9.39 13.65 5.63
CA GLY A 61 10.42 13.09 6.51
C GLY A 61 10.17 11.68 7.01
N PHE A 62 9.32 10.91 6.32
CA PHE A 62 9.07 9.53 6.70
C PHE A 62 10.13 8.60 6.15
N ALA A 63 10.45 7.56 6.91
CA ALA A 63 11.35 6.49 6.46
C ALA A 63 10.52 5.26 6.12
N ARG A 64 10.82 4.62 4.99
CA ARG A 64 10.07 3.48 4.51
C ARG A 64 10.71 2.17 4.95
N GLN A 65 9.85 1.22 5.32
CA GLN A 65 10.21 -0.16 5.52
C GLN A 65 9.27 -1.01 4.69
N THR A 66 9.79 -2.03 4.01
CA THR A 66 8.99 -2.92 3.17
C THR A 66 8.86 -4.27 3.87
N ILE A 67 7.63 -4.79 3.96
CA ILE A 67 7.40 -6.10 4.55
C ILE A 67 6.52 -6.95 3.64
N ARG A 68 6.66 -8.28 3.76
CA ARG A 68 5.79 -9.22 3.05
C ARG A 68 4.54 -9.44 3.88
N THR A 69 3.41 -9.34 3.22
CA THR A 69 2.10 -9.49 3.89
C THR A 69 1.16 -10.32 3.00
N ASP A 70 1.67 -11.43 2.49
CA ASP A 70 0.95 -12.27 1.55
C ASP A 70 -0.45 -12.62 2.04
N TYR A 71 -1.40 -12.69 1.09
CA TYR A 71 -2.71 -13.23 1.38
C TYR A 71 -2.67 -14.75 1.26
N LEU A 72 -3.30 -15.45 2.19
CA LEU A 72 -3.36 -16.90 2.18
C LEU A 72 -4.82 -17.34 2.15
N PHE A 73 -5.13 -18.20 1.18
CA PHE A 73 -6.49 -18.70 0.97
C PHE A 73 -6.52 -20.21 1.07
N ALA A 74 -7.72 -20.76 1.30
CA ALA A 74 -7.88 -22.20 1.45
C ALA A 74 -7.82 -22.92 0.10
N SER A 75 -8.15 -22.22 -1.01
CA SER A 75 -8.18 -22.84 -2.34
C SER A 75 -7.90 -21.79 -3.40
N VAL A 76 -7.51 -22.27 -4.59
CA VAL A 76 -7.29 -21.40 -5.75
C VAL A 76 -8.59 -20.67 -6.12
N GLU A 77 -9.73 -21.38 -6.08
CA GLU A 77 -11.01 -20.75 -6.44
C GLU A 77 -11.39 -19.65 -5.46
N GLU A 78 -11.17 -19.87 -4.18
CA GLU A 78 -11.42 -18.81 -3.20
C GLU A 78 -10.48 -17.62 -3.44
N ALA A 79 -9.20 -17.91 -3.67
CA ALA A 79 -8.21 -16.85 -3.93
C ALA A 79 -8.62 -16.04 -5.17
N ALA A 80 -9.02 -16.71 -6.25
CA ALA A 80 -9.41 -16.01 -7.48
C ALA A 80 -10.67 -15.18 -7.26
N ARG A 81 -11.64 -15.72 -6.54
CA ARG A 81 -12.91 -15.02 -6.28
C ARG A 81 -12.68 -13.76 -5.47
N VAL A 82 -11.91 -13.88 -4.39
CA VAL A 82 -11.69 -12.75 -3.48
C VAL A 82 -10.79 -11.69 -4.14
N THR A 83 -9.69 -12.11 -4.76
CA THR A 83 -8.81 -11.15 -5.43
C THR A 83 -9.50 -10.50 -6.63
N GLY A 84 -10.34 -11.26 -7.34
CA GLY A 84 -11.10 -10.69 -8.45
C GLY A 84 -12.06 -9.61 -7.98
N PHE A 85 -12.70 -9.83 -6.84
CA PHE A 85 -13.63 -8.85 -6.28
C PHE A 85 -12.90 -7.54 -5.90
N PHE A 86 -11.76 -7.65 -5.23
CA PHE A 86 -11.07 -6.47 -4.73
C PHE A 86 -10.12 -5.82 -5.73
N PHE A 87 -9.51 -6.59 -6.62
CA PHE A 87 -8.43 -6.09 -7.48
C PHE A 87 -8.74 -6.24 -8.97
N GLY A 88 -9.84 -6.89 -9.33
CA GLY A 88 -10.26 -6.99 -10.73
C GLY A 88 -9.99 -8.35 -11.36
N PRO A 89 -10.57 -8.55 -12.55
CA PRO A 89 -10.53 -9.87 -13.21
C PRO A 89 -9.14 -10.28 -13.68
N GLU A 90 -8.26 -9.33 -13.95
CA GLU A 90 -6.92 -9.64 -14.42
C GLU A 90 -6.12 -10.39 -13.35
N LEU A 91 -6.23 -9.96 -12.10
CA LEU A 91 -5.55 -10.67 -11.02
C LEU A 91 -6.17 -12.03 -10.78
N ALA A 92 -7.50 -12.13 -10.86
CA ALA A 92 -8.18 -13.42 -10.72
C ALA A 92 -7.68 -14.42 -11.77
N THR A 93 -7.50 -13.96 -13.02
CA THR A 93 -6.97 -14.81 -14.10
C THR A 93 -5.56 -15.29 -13.76
N ARG A 94 -4.70 -14.39 -13.30
CA ARG A 94 -3.32 -14.75 -12.93
C ARG A 94 -3.31 -15.73 -11.77
N VAL A 95 -4.19 -15.55 -10.79
CA VAL A 95 -4.31 -16.47 -9.66
C VAL A 95 -4.62 -17.88 -10.14
N ARG A 96 -5.55 -18.01 -11.10
CA ARG A 96 -5.88 -19.31 -11.65
C ARG A 96 -4.75 -19.89 -12.47
N GLU A 97 -4.10 -19.07 -13.30
CA GLU A 97 -2.99 -19.52 -14.13
C GLU A 97 -1.81 -20.00 -13.29
N GLN A 98 -1.51 -19.29 -12.21
CA GLN A 98 -0.40 -19.65 -11.32
C GLN A 98 -0.79 -20.66 -10.27
N ALA A 99 -2.08 -21.00 -10.17
CA ALA A 99 -2.61 -21.87 -9.13
C ALA A 99 -2.23 -21.38 -7.74
N TRP A 100 -2.35 -20.08 -7.52
CA TRP A 100 -1.97 -19.46 -6.26
C TRP A 100 -3.02 -19.66 -5.18
N THR A 101 -2.60 -20.17 -4.02
CA THR A 101 -3.36 -20.05 -2.78
C THR A 101 -2.70 -19.00 -1.88
N ARG A 102 -1.44 -18.72 -2.11
CA ARG A 102 -0.70 -17.63 -1.45
C ARG A 102 -0.43 -16.55 -2.49
N ILE A 103 -1.02 -15.39 -2.29
CA ILE A 103 -0.87 -14.27 -3.21
C ILE A 103 0.23 -13.36 -2.68
N PRO A 104 1.32 -13.14 -3.43
CA PRO A 104 2.36 -12.23 -2.97
C PRO A 104 1.79 -10.82 -2.74
N GLU A 105 2.14 -10.24 -1.62
CA GLU A 105 1.74 -8.87 -1.28
C GLU A 105 2.89 -8.20 -0.59
N PHE A 106 3.20 -6.98 -1.01
CA PHE A 106 4.19 -6.16 -0.36
C PHE A 106 3.51 -4.96 0.27
N THR A 107 3.87 -4.66 1.51
CA THR A 107 3.32 -3.53 2.24
C THR A 107 4.45 -2.60 2.62
N GLY A 108 4.24 -1.31 2.39
CA GLY A 108 5.16 -0.28 2.85
C GLY A 108 4.68 0.28 4.17
N VAL A 109 5.62 0.46 5.07
CA VAL A 109 5.37 1.12 6.36
C VAL A 109 6.26 2.34 6.41
N TRP A 110 5.64 3.51 6.38
CA TRP A 110 6.35 4.78 6.50
C TRP A 110 6.18 5.28 7.92
N SER A 111 7.28 5.59 8.57
CA SER A 111 7.20 6.06 9.95
C SER A 111 8.14 7.23 10.18
N ARG A 112 7.76 8.07 11.15
CA ARG A 112 8.63 9.12 11.64
C ARG A 112 8.22 9.46 13.06
N ARG A 113 9.17 10.01 13.81
CA ARG A 113 8.86 10.54 15.12
C ARG A 113 8.25 11.93 15.03
N ARG A 114 7.37 12.21 15.95
CA ARG A 114 6.84 13.56 16.09
C ARG A 114 7.86 14.51 16.73
#